data_46e57056888ba14199d2d518522ed287
#
_entry.id   46e57056888ba14199d2d518522ed287
#
_cell.length_a   1.000
_cell.length_b   1.000
_cell.length_c   1.000
_cell.angle_alpha   90.00
_cell.angle_beta   90.00
_cell.angle_gamma   90.00
#
_symmetry.space_group_name_H-M   'P 1'
#
loop_
_entity.id
_entity.type
_entity.pdbx_description
1 polymer ?
#
loop_
_entity_poly.entity_id
_entity_poly.type
_entity_poly.pdbx_seq_one_letter_code
_entity_poly.pdbx_strand_id
1 'polypeptide(L)'
;AFNAFLKTLEEPPAHAIFILATTEKHKIIPTILSRCQIYDFNRIRVEDSVEYLKYIASQEGITADDESLNLIAQKADGGMRDALSMFDKAVSFCGQELRYQEVAQTLNVLDYDTYFSMTETLLSGNYVEALLSFDNVLARGFSGQTFMAGLNRHLRDLLVARNEPSL
;
A
#
# COMPACT_ATOMS: atom_id res chain seq x y z
N ALA A 1 29.48 -2.29 -13.15
CA ALA A 1 29.59 -3.28 -12.04
C ALA A 1 29.15 -4.69 -12.51
N PHE A 2 28.03 -4.85 -13.23
CA PHE A 2 27.52 -6.18 -13.66
C PHE A 2 28.46 -6.95 -14.60
N ASN A 3 29.18 -6.27 -15.50
CA ASN A 3 30.08 -6.95 -16.44
C ASN A 3 31.24 -7.70 -15.77
N ALA A 4 31.72 -7.22 -14.62
CA ALA A 4 32.76 -7.92 -13.85
C ALA A 4 32.23 -9.19 -13.17
N PHE A 5 30.92 -9.25 -12.93
CA PHE A 5 30.24 -10.37 -12.26
C PHE A 5 29.86 -11.50 -13.23
N LEU A 6 29.75 -11.19 -14.54
CA LEU A 6 29.33 -12.17 -15.56
C LEU A 6 30.23 -13.41 -15.59
N LYS A 7 31.54 -13.23 -15.52
CA LYS A 7 32.49 -14.34 -15.54
C LYS A 7 32.29 -15.30 -14.36
N THR A 8 32.02 -14.75 -13.18
CA THR A 8 31.77 -15.54 -11.97
C THR A 8 30.41 -16.26 -12.02
N LEU A 9 29.40 -15.68 -12.72
CA LEU A 9 28.12 -16.34 -12.95
C LEU A 9 28.20 -17.45 -14.01
N GLU A 10 29.12 -17.35 -14.96
CA GLU A 10 29.34 -18.39 -15.99
C GLU A 10 30.06 -19.62 -15.40
N GLU A 11 31.02 -19.39 -14.51
CA GLU A 11 31.81 -20.42 -13.86
C GLU A 11 31.81 -20.21 -12.34
N PRO A 12 30.67 -20.45 -11.67
CA PRO A 12 30.59 -20.24 -10.22
C PRO A 12 31.46 -21.25 -9.47
N PRO A 13 32.16 -20.83 -8.40
CA PRO A 13 32.83 -21.76 -7.51
C PRO A 13 31.86 -22.81 -6.95
N ALA A 14 32.27 -24.05 -6.87
CA ALA A 14 31.41 -25.18 -6.48
C ALA A 14 30.69 -25.03 -5.11
N HIS A 15 31.21 -24.13 -4.25
CA HIS A 15 30.67 -23.84 -2.93
C HIS A 15 29.86 -22.52 -2.85
N ALA A 16 29.67 -21.83 -3.99
CA ALA A 16 29.01 -20.54 -4.03
C ALA A 16 27.65 -20.61 -4.74
N ILE A 17 26.63 -20.09 -4.07
CA ILE A 17 25.29 -19.88 -4.64
C ILE A 17 25.04 -18.38 -4.69
N PHE A 18 24.62 -17.88 -5.85
CA PHE A 18 24.31 -16.47 -6.05
C PHE A 18 22.79 -16.28 -6.06
N ILE A 19 22.30 -15.41 -5.20
CA ILE A 19 20.89 -15.01 -5.14
C ILE A 19 20.81 -13.51 -5.47
N LEU A 20 20.15 -13.19 -6.57
CA LEU A 20 19.89 -11.82 -7.01
C LEU A 20 18.44 -11.49 -6.71
N ALA A 21 18.21 -10.52 -5.85
CA ALA A 21 16.87 -10.05 -5.50
C ALA A 21 16.66 -8.62 -6.00
N THR A 22 15.58 -8.40 -6.73
CA THR A 22 15.23 -7.08 -7.28
C THR A 22 13.73 -6.95 -7.47
N THR A 23 13.20 -5.75 -7.33
CA THR A 23 11.84 -5.38 -7.74
C THR A 23 11.77 -4.95 -9.22
N GLU A 24 12.93 -4.76 -9.87
CA GLU A 24 13.04 -4.21 -11.23
C GLU A 24 13.75 -5.19 -12.18
N LYS A 25 13.10 -6.33 -12.43
CA LYS A 25 13.60 -7.38 -13.33
C LYS A 25 14.01 -6.82 -14.70
N HIS A 26 13.28 -5.83 -15.21
CA HIS A 26 13.55 -5.21 -16.53
C HIS A 26 14.87 -4.45 -16.60
N LYS A 27 15.46 -4.07 -15.44
CA LYS A 27 16.79 -3.42 -15.37
C LYS A 27 17.95 -4.42 -15.34
N ILE A 28 17.66 -5.71 -15.17
CA ILE A 28 18.68 -6.75 -15.22
C ILE A 28 18.99 -7.08 -16.68
N ILE A 29 20.26 -7.05 -17.03
CA ILE A 29 20.69 -7.34 -18.40
C ILE A 29 20.37 -8.79 -18.80
N PRO A 30 19.93 -9.05 -20.05
CA PRO A 30 19.52 -10.38 -20.52
C PRO A 30 20.58 -11.48 -20.32
N THR A 31 21.86 -11.11 -20.41
CA THR A 31 22.98 -12.05 -20.21
C THR A 31 23.06 -12.60 -18.78
N ILE A 32 22.59 -11.90 -17.78
CA ILE A 32 22.46 -12.40 -16.39
C ILE A 32 21.20 -13.26 -16.29
N LEU A 33 20.07 -12.77 -16.80
CA LEU A 33 18.81 -13.51 -16.73
C LEU A 33 18.88 -14.88 -17.37
N SER A 34 19.63 -15.02 -18.49
CA SER A 34 19.82 -16.31 -19.18
C SER A 34 20.64 -17.34 -18.40
N ARG A 35 21.35 -16.92 -17.34
CA ARG A 35 22.21 -17.76 -16.50
C ARG A 35 21.65 -17.98 -15.11
N CYS A 36 20.48 -17.43 -14.81
CA CYS A 36 19.81 -17.54 -13.52
C CYS A 36 18.47 -18.27 -13.66
N GLN A 37 18.13 -19.03 -12.67
CA GLN A 37 16.74 -19.47 -12.52
C GLN A 37 15.93 -18.30 -11.97
N ILE A 38 14.82 -17.98 -12.65
CA ILE A 38 14.00 -16.83 -12.31
C ILE A 38 12.82 -17.32 -11.46
N TYR A 39 12.63 -16.67 -10.31
CA TYR A 39 11.46 -16.82 -9.46
C TYR A 39 10.74 -15.48 -9.38
N ASP A 40 9.55 -15.41 -9.93
CA ASP A 40 8.71 -14.23 -9.85
C ASP A 40 7.78 -14.34 -8.63
N PHE A 41 7.89 -13.39 -7.71
CA PHE A 41 7.05 -13.27 -6.52
C PHE A 41 6.01 -12.18 -6.76
N ASN A 42 4.75 -12.53 -6.57
CA ASN A 42 3.64 -11.59 -6.66
C ASN A 42 3.52 -10.79 -5.36
N ARG A 43 2.83 -9.65 -5.44
CA ARG A 43 2.38 -8.92 -4.26
C ARG A 43 1.42 -9.79 -3.47
N ILE A 44 1.49 -9.67 -2.14
CA ILE A 44 0.55 -10.34 -1.24
C ILE A 44 -0.82 -9.66 -1.40
N ARG A 45 -1.88 -10.45 -1.51
CA ARG A 45 -3.24 -9.91 -1.60
C ARG A 45 -3.65 -9.22 -0.31
N VAL A 46 -4.56 -8.27 -0.41
CA VAL A 46 -5.07 -7.52 0.75
C VAL A 46 -5.68 -8.47 1.77
N GLU A 47 -6.50 -9.43 1.31
CA GLU A 47 -7.19 -10.42 2.16
C GLU A 47 -6.20 -11.25 2.96
N ASP A 48 -5.14 -11.77 2.31
CA ASP A 48 -4.10 -12.57 2.95
C ASP A 48 -3.31 -11.74 3.98
N SER A 49 -3.05 -10.47 3.67
CA SER A 49 -2.40 -9.54 4.60
C SER A 49 -3.27 -9.25 5.82
N VAL A 50 -4.57 -9.03 5.63
CA VAL A 50 -5.55 -8.81 6.73
C VAL A 50 -5.63 -10.03 7.62
N GLU A 51 -5.74 -11.24 7.06
CA GLU A 51 -5.79 -12.49 7.81
C GLU A 51 -4.54 -12.64 8.70
N TYR A 52 -3.37 -12.36 8.14
CA TYR A 52 -2.13 -12.44 8.90
C TYR A 52 -2.03 -11.36 9.99
N LEU A 53 -2.46 -10.13 9.72
CA LEU A 53 -2.51 -9.07 10.73
C LEU A 53 -3.52 -9.40 11.85
N LYS A 54 -4.67 -10.02 11.56
CA LYS A 54 -5.61 -10.54 12.57
C LYS A 54 -4.95 -11.59 13.46
N TYR A 55 -4.20 -12.52 12.86
CA TYR A 55 -3.46 -13.51 13.62
C TYR A 55 -2.48 -12.85 14.60
N ILE A 56 -1.68 -11.87 14.13
CA ILE A 56 -0.73 -11.15 14.99
C ILE A 56 -1.45 -10.39 16.10
N ALA A 57 -2.50 -9.64 15.77
CA ALA A 57 -3.31 -8.91 16.75
C ALA A 57 -3.82 -9.83 17.85
N SER A 58 -4.29 -11.03 17.49
CA SER A 58 -4.75 -12.04 18.47
C SER A 58 -3.63 -12.56 19.36
N GLN A 59 -2.42 -12.72 18.86
CA GLN A 59 -1.27 -13.18 19.65
C GLN A 59 -0.76 -12.11 20.62
N GLU A 60 -0.82 -10.84 20.22
CA GLU A 60 -0.37 -9.69 21.01
C GLU A 60 -1.46 -9.10 21.92
N GLY A 61 -2.66 -9.68 21.91
CA GLY A 61 -3.79 -9.19 22.72
C GLY A 61 -4.32 -7.82 22.26
N ILE A 62 -4.19 -7.52 20.98
CA ILE A 62 -4.64 -6.28 20.35
C ILE A 62 -6.02 -6.50 19.76
N THR A 63 -6.95 -5.60 20.08
CA THR A 63 -8.28 -5.56 19.46
C THR A 63 -8.23 -4.61 18.26
N ALA A 64 -8.54 -5.11 17.07
CA ALA A 64 -8.54 -4.32 15.85
C ALA A 64 -9.83 -4.57 15.07
N ASP A 65 -10.45 -3.50 14.56
CA ASP A 65 -11.55 -3.66 13.63
C ASP A 65 -11.05 -4.06 12.22
N ASP A 66 -11.91 -4.71 11.46
CA ASP A 66 -11.57 -5.20 10.13
C ASP A 66 -11.19 -4.07 9.17
N GLU A 67 -11.78 -2.91 9.33
CA GLU A 67 -11.54 -1.72 8.52
C GLU A 67 -10.14 -1.15 8.77
N SER A 68 -9.66 -1.13 10.02
CA SER A 68 -8.29 -0.73 10.37
C SER A 68 -7.25 -1.62 9.70
N LEU A 69 -7.45 -2.95 9.77
CA LEU A 69 -6.51 -3.91 9.20
C LEU A 69 -6.53 -3.87 7.68
N ASN A 70 -7.71 -3.69 7.07
CA ASN A 70 -7.83 -3.46 5.63
C ASN A 70 -7.10 -2.20 5.18
N LEU A 71 -7.23 -1.11 5.93
CA LEU A 71 -6.53 0.14 5.63
C LEU A 71 -5.01 -0.04 5.63
N ILE A 72 -4.47 -0.73 6.64
CA ILE A 72 -3.04 -1.06 6.74
C ILE A 72 -2.62 -1.92 5.53
N ALA A 73 -3.35 -3.00 5.23
CA ALA A 73 -3.04 -3.91 4.15
C ALA A 73 -3.06 -3.24 2.76
N GLN A 74 -4.06 -2.40 2.50
CA GLN A 74 -4.16 -1.63 1.26
C GLN A 74 -3.01 -0.64 1.11
N LYS A 75 -2.65 0.07 2.20
CA LYS A 75 -1.57 1.04 2.18
C LYS A 75 -0.19 0.40 2.02
N ALA A 76 -0.02 -0.81 2.51
CA ALA A 76 1.22 -1.60 2.37
C ALA A 76 1.45 -2.13 0.95
N ASP A 77 0.42 -2.08 0.09
CA ASP A 77 0.51 -2.39 -1.34
C ASP A 77 1.18 -3.77 -1.62
N GLY A 78 0.82 -4.76 -0.83
CA GLY A 78 1.31 -6.13 -0.96
C GLY A 78 2.70 -6.40 -0.36
N GLY A 79 3.26 -5.46 0.41
CA GLY A 79 4.51 -5.60 1.14
C GLY A 79 4.28 -5.98 2.60
N MET A 80 4.54 -7.23 3.01
CA MET A 80 4.32 -7.67 4.39
C MET A 80 5.16 -6.88 5.41
N ARG A 81 6.40 -6.54 5.08
CA ARG A 81 7.26 -5.73 5.96
C ARG A 81 6.63 -4.35 6.23
N ASP A 82 6.09 -3.73 5.18
CA ASP A 82 5.45 -2.42 5.28
C ASP A 82 4.15 -2.52 6.07
N ALA A 83 3.35 -3.58 5.85
CA ALA A 83 2.14 -3.86 6.63
C ALA A 83 2.43 -4.00 8.13
N LEU A 84 3.44 -4.78 8.49
CA LEU A 84 3.86 -4.97 9.89
C LEU A 84 4.38 -3.66 10.50
N SER A 85 5.20 -2.91 9.76
CA SER A 85 5.72 -1.62 10.25
C SER A 85 4.60 -0.59 10.48
N MET A 86 3.57 -0.60 9.62
CA MET A 86 2.39 0.26 9.79
C MET A 86 1.52 -0.21 10.95
N PHE A 87 1.37 -1.52 11.14
CA PHE A 87 0.65 -2.10 12.28
C PHE A 87 1.33 -1.73 13.60
N ASP A 88 2.64 -1.93 13.73
CA ASP A 88 3.42 -1.56 14.92
C ASP A 88 3.31 -0.07 15.21
N LYS A 89 3.36 0.77 14.16
CA LYS A 89 3.15 2.21 14.31
C LYS A 89 1.75 2.52 14.84
N ALA A 90 0.71 1.89 14.30
CA ALA A 90 -0.67 2.08 14.76
C ALA A 90 -0.82 1.67 16.23
N VAL A 91 -0.31 0.50 16.62
CA VAL A 91 -0.32 0.03 18.01
C VAL A 91 0.41 0.99 18.94
N SER A 92 1.55 1.54 18.53
CA SER A 92 2.32 2.49 19.32
C SER A 92 1.58 3.79 19.62
N PHE A 93 0.70 4.23 18.72
CA PHE A 93 -0.07 5.48 18.87
C PHE A 93 -1.49 5.29 19.41
N CYS A 94 -2.19 4.24 19.00
CA CYS A 94 -3.57 3.97 19.40
C CYS A 94 -3.67 3.05 20.64
N GLY A 95 -2.56 2.38 21.00
CA GLY A 95 -2.58 1.38 22.10
C GLY A 95 -3.15 0.03 21.66
N GLN A 96 -3.83 -0.65 22.58
CA GLN A 96 -4.33 -2.01 22.35
C GLN A 96 -5.65 -2.08 21.57
N GLU A 97 -6.26 -0.96 21.26
CA GLU A 97 -7.52 -0.90 20.49
C GLU A 97 -7.30 -0.09 19.21
N LEU A 98 -7.28 -0.78 18.06
CA LEU A 98 -7.10 -0.17 16.76
C LEU A 98 -8.47 0.09 16.13
N ARG A 99 -8.88 1.37 16.09
CA ARG A 99 -10.09 1.84 15.42
C ARG A 99 -9.71 2.53 14.11
N TYR A 100 -10.52 2.34 13.08
CA TYR A 100 -10.28 2.88 11.73
C TYR A 100 -9.87 4.36 11.73
N GLN A 101 -10.62 5.22 12.45
CA GLN A 101 -10.37 6.66 12.45
C GLN A 101 -8.99 7.02 13.01
N GLU A 102 -8.59 6.37 14.11
CA GLU A 102 -7.30 6.61 14.78
C GLU A 102 -6.14 6.08 13.94
N VAL A 103 -6.32 4.89 13.34
CA VAL A 103 -5.34 4.29 12.44
C VAL A 103 -5.19 5.15 11.17
N ALA A 104 -6.28 5.64 10.58
CA ALA A 104 -6.25 6.52 9.42
C ALA A 104 -5.48 7.81 9.71
N GLN A 105 -5.70 8.43 10.87
CA GLN A 105 -4.93 9.60 11.31
C GLN A 105 -3.44 9.28 11.48
N THR A 106 -3.13 8.19 12.21
CA THR A 106 -1.75 7.77 12.50
C THR A 106 -0.96 7.45 11.24
N LEU A 107 -1.61 6.84 10.28
CA LEU A 107 -1.01 6.50 8.98
C LEU A 107 -1.09 7.65 7.98
N ASN A 108 -1.64 8.80 8.37
CA ASN A 108 -1.85 9.95 7.49
C ASN A 108 -2.59 9.54 6.19
N VAL A 109 -3.72 8.89 6.36
CA VAL A 109 -4.64 8.51 5.28
C VAL A 109 -5.89 9.36 5.39
N LEU A 110 -6.30 9.92 4.27
CA LEU A 110 -7.60 10.59 4.18
C LEU A 110 -8.71 9.54 4.20
N ASP A 111 -9.72 9.79 5.02
CA ASP A 111 -10.90 8.94 5.12
C ASP A 111 -11.72 8.97 3.81
N TYR A 112 -12.48 7.92 3.60
CA TYR A 112 -13.36 7.81 2.43
C TYR A 112 -14.42 8.91 2.39
N ASP A 113 -14.92 9.35 3.56
CA ASP A 113 -15.94 10.39 3.66
C ASP A 113 -15.46 11.70 3.06
N THR A 114 -14.18 12.05 3.21
CA THR A 114 -13.58 13.22 2.57
C THR A 114 -13.66 13.13 1.05
N TYR A 115 -13.42 11.96 0.46
CA TYR A 115 -13.51 11.79 -1.00
C TYR A 115 -14.94 11.73 -1.50
N PHE A 116 -15.87 11.11 -0.75
CA PHE A 116 -17.29 11.12 -1.08
C PHE A 116 -17.85 12.55 -1.07
N SER A 117 -17.62 13.29 0.00
CA SER A 117 -18.05 14.70 0.13
C SER A 117 -17.47 15.57 -0.98
N MET A 118 -16.19 15.42 -1.30
CA MET A 118 -15.56 16.13 -2.41
C MET A 118 -16.22 15.78 -3.74
N THR A 119 -16.52 14.52 -3.98
CA THR A 119 -17.15 14.05 -5.22
C THR A 119 -18.56 14.63 -5.37
N GLU A 120 -19.38 14.62 -4.31
CA GLU A 120 -20.72 15.23 -4.31
C GLU A 120 -20.65 16.73 -4.56
N THR A 121 -19.70 17.42 -3.92
CA THR A 121 -19.50 18.86 -4.10
C THR A 121 -19.11 19.19 -5.53
N LEU A 122 -18.22 18.40 -6.15
CA LEU A 122 -17.83 18.56 -7.55
C LEU A 122 -18.99 18.27 -8.51
N LEU A 123 -19.79 17.23 -8.26
CA LEU A 123 -20.97 16.89 -9.09
C LEU A 123 -22.06 17.94 -9.00
N SER A 124 -22.23 18.60 -7.84
CA SER A 124 -23.17 19.71 -7.68
C SER A 124 -22.72 21.03 -8.35
N GLY A 125 -21.47 21.09 -8.83
CA GLY A 125 -20.89 22.28 -9.42
C GLY A 125 -20.50 23.36 -8.41
N ASN A 126 -20.48 23.04 -7.12
CA ASN A 126 -20.10 23.99 -6.06
C ASN A 126 -18.58 24.05 -5.90
N TYR A 127 -17.92 24.69 -6.88
CA TYR A 127 -16.44 24.77 -6.92
C TYR A 127 -15.84 25.57 -5.75
N VAL A 128 -16.59 26.52 -5.17
CA VAL A 128 -16.11 27.29 -4.01
C VAL A 128 -15.96 26.39 -2.80
N GLU A 129 -16.94 25.56 -2.50
CA GLU A 129 -16.91 24.61 -1.40
C GLU A 129 -15.87 23.50 -1.64
N ALA A 130 -15.72 23.06 -2.89
CA ALA A 130 -14.67 22.10 -3.25
C ALA A 130 -13.25 22.66 -2.96
N LEU A 131 -13.00 23.93 -3.30
CA LEU A 131 -11.73 24.59 -3.01
C LEU A 131 -11.50 24.78 -1.51
N LEU A 132 -12.53 25.16 -0.74
CA LEU A 132 -12.42 25.26 0.72
C LEU A 132 -12.17 23.91 1.39
N SER A 133 -12.84 22.86 0.92
CA SER A 133 -12.60 21.49 1.39
C SER A 133 -11.17 21.02 1.09
N PHE A 134 -10.65 21.34 -0.09
CA PHE A 134 -9.27 21.05 -0.47
C PHE A 134 -8.28 21.82 0.42
N ASP A 135 -8.52 23.11 0.66
CA ASP A 135 -7.67 23.92 1.54
C ASP A 135 -7.64 23.36 2.98
N ASN A 136 -8.78 22.89 3.49
CA ASN A 136 -8.87 22.21 4.77
C ASN A 136 -8.02 20.93 4.81
N VAL A 137 -8.03 20.13 3.74
CA VAL A 137 -7.15 18.95 3.62
C VAL A 137 -5.67 19.32 3.69
N LEU A 138 -5.27 20.40 3.00
CA LEU A 138 -3.91 20.91 3.07
C LEU A 138 -3.55 21.43 4.47
N ALA A 139 -4.48 22.13 5.14
CA ALA A 139 -4.29 22.60 6.51
C ALA A 139 -4.13 21.47 7.53
N ARG A 140 -4.72 20.29 7.28
CA ARG A 140 -4.52 19.06 8.07
C ARG A 140 -3.17 18.39 7.83
N GLY A 141 -2.32 18.95 6.94
CA GLY A 141 -0.97 18.46 6.65
C GLY A 141 -0.85 17.44 5.52
N PHE A 142 -1.93 17.19 4.78
CA PHE A 142 -1.88 16.32 3.61
C PHE A 142 -1.29 17.06 2.40
N SER A 143 -0.51 16.37 1.57
CA SER A 143 -0.04 16.96 0.32
C SER A 143 -1.16 16.97 -0.74
N GLY A 144 -1.21 18.02 -1.54
CA GLY A 144 -2.16 18.09 -2.66
C GLY A 144 -2.00 16.93 -3.64
N GLN A 145 -0.77 16.45 -3.84
CA GLN A 145 -0.48 15.30 -4.70
C GLN A 145 -1.11 14.01 -4.14
N THR A 146 -0.97 13.76 -2.84
CA THR A 146 -1.58 12.60 -2.17
C THR A 146 -3.10 12.65 -2.26
N PHE A 147 -3.70 13.84 -2.03
CA PHE A 147 -5.13 14.04 -2.17
C PHE A 147 -5.62 13.74 -3.60
N MET A 148 -4.98 14.33 -4.61
CA MET A 148 -5.36 14.12 -6.01
C MET A 148 -5.22 12.66 -6.46
N ALA A 149 -4.17 11.97 -6.02
CA ALA A 149 -3.98 10.55 -6.29
C ALA A 149 -5.10 9.69 -5.64
N GLY A 150 -5.48 10.02 -4.40
CA GLY A 150 -6.57 9.37 -3.68
C GLY A 150 -7.93 9.63 -4.35
N LEU A 151 -8.22 10.88 -4.71
CA LEU A 151 -9.46 11.25 -5.40
C LEU A 151 -9.58 10.55 -6.76
N ASN A 152 -8.50 10.48 -7.53
CA ASN A 152 -8.48 9.75 -8.79
C ASN A 152 -8.79 8.26 -8.60
N ARG A 153 -8.20 7.61 -7.58
CA ARG A 153 -8.51 6.23 -7.23
C ARG A 153 -9.98 6.07 -6.84
N HIS A 154 -10.48 6.92 -5.98
CA HIS A 154 -11.87 6.92 -5.52
C HIS A 154 -12.86 7.04 -6.69
N LEU A 155 -12.64 7.98 -7.61
CA LEU A 155 -13.49 8.17 -8.80
C LEU A 155 -13.45 6.94 -9.73
N ARG A 156 -12.28 6.33 -9.90
CA ARG A 156 -12.15 5.07 -10.65
C ARG A 156 -12.95 3.96 -9.99
N ASP A 157 -12.84 3.81 -8.68
CA ASP A 157 -13.52 2.75 -7.92
C ASP A 157 -15.05 2.94 -7.96
N LEU A 158 -15.54 4.18 -7.90
CA LEU A 158 -16.96 4.49 -8.12
C LEU A 158 -17.45 4.12 -9.53
N LEU A 159 -16.63 4.36 -10.56
CA LEU A 159 -16.97 3.98 -11.92
C LEU A 159 -17.02 2.46 -12.10
N VAL A 160 -16.10 1.73 -11.47
CA VAL A 160 -16.08 0.27 -11.48
C VAL A 160 -17.30 -0.27 -10.75
N ALA A 161 -17.57 0.18 -9.52
CA ALA A 161 -18.71 -0.27 -8.72
C ALA A 161 -20.06 0.01 -9.40
N ARG A 162 -20.17 1.07 -10.19
CA ARG A 162 -21.37 1.38 -10.98
C ARG A 162 -21.63 0.34 -12.07
N ASN A 163 -20.58 -0.16 -12.69
CA ASN A 163 -20.68 -1.09 -13.83
C ASN A 163 -20.68 -2.55 -13.40
N GLU A 164 -20.05 -2.87 -12.27
CA GLU A 164 -19.99 -4.21 -11.69
C GLU A 164 -20.24 -4.16 -10.17
N PRO A 165 -21.53 -4.14 -9.75
CA PRO A 165 -21.89 -4.03 -8.34
C PRO A 165 -21.47 -5.23 -7.46
N SER A 166 -20.92 -6.29 -8.06
CA SER A 166 -20.48 -7.52 -7.38
C SER A 166 -18.98 -7.54 -7.04
N LEU A 167 -18.25 -6.47 -7.36
CA LEU A 167 -16.86 -6.25 -6.97
C LEU A 167 -16.80 -5.30 -5.78
#